data_130374adee94b108331f4f18845833f4
#
_entry.id   130374adee94b108331f4f18845833f4
#
_cell.length_a   1.000
_cell.length_b   1.000
_cell.length_c   1.000
_cell.angle_alpha   90.00
_cell.angle_beta   90.00
_cell.angle_gamma   90.00
#
_symmetry.space_group_name_H-M   'P 1'
#
loop_
_entity.id
_entity.type
_entity.pdbx_description
1 polymer ?
#
loop_
_entity_poly.entity_id
_entity_poly.type
_entity_poly.pdbx_seq_one_letter_code
_entity_poly.pdbx_strand_id
1 'polypeptide(L)'
;LRTSRGLGDVYKRQPFKRFPGSDTLLGPEMRSTGEVMGLAKDFGIAYAKSELAAGNGVPSEGVAFLSTNDLDKKNLEEIARELLTLGFKLIATKGTTAYLVDLGIQVEEVLKVHEGRPNIEDLIRSGLVQLIVNTPIGSQALHDDAYLRRAALEYNIPTFTTIPGAK
;
A
#
# COMPACT_ATOMS: atom_id res chain seq x y z
N LEU A 1 -16.56 -18.57 -1.56
CA LEU A 1 -17.34 -17.32 -1.54
C LEU A 1 -18.27 -17.32 -2.74
N ARG A 2 -19.57 -17.42 -2.50
CA ARG A 2 -20.61 -17.40 -3.53
C ARG A 2 -20.87 -15.94 -3.88
N THR A 3 -20.46 -15.51 -5.06
CA THR A 3 -20.91 -14.23 -5.63
C THR A 3 -22.38 -14.35 -5.98
N SER A 4 -23.26 -13.86 -5.13
CA SER A 4 -24.68 -13.70 -5.49
C SER A 4 -24.79 -12.48 -6.40
N ARG A 5 -25.26 -12.68 -7.63
CA ARG A 5 -25.63 -11.60 -8.56
C ARG A 5 -26.61 -10.66 -7.85
N GLY A 6 -26.20 -9.41 -7.58
CA GLY A 6 -27.06 -8.36 -7.05
C GLY A 6 -26.68 -7.76 -5.69
N LEU A 7 -25.68 -8.30 -4.96
CA LEU A 7 -25.30 -7.79 -3.63
C LEU A 7 -24.07 -6.87 -3.62
N GLY A 8 -23.40 -6.65 -4.76
CA GLY A 8 -22.16 -5.88 -4.80
C GLY A 8 -20.94 -6.63 -4.29
N ASP A 9 -19.81 -5.99 -4.28
CA ASP A 9 -18.55 -6.57 -3.81
C ASP A 9 -18.44 -6.55 -2.29
N VAL A 10 -17.90 -7.65 -1.73
CA VAL A 10 -17.66 -7.81 -0.30
C VAL A 10 -16.18 -8.00 -0.08
N TYR A 11 -15.56 -7.16 0.73
CA TYR A 11 -14.16 -7.24 1.10
C TYR A 11 -13.99 -7.42 2.60
N LYS A 12 -13.09 -8.34 3.00
CA LYS A 12 -12.72 -8.58 4.40
C LYS A 12 -11.31 -8.08 4.66
N ARG A 13 -11.12 -7.41 5.78
CA ARG A 13 -9.81 -6.97 6.24
C ARG A 13 -9.57 -7.35 7.69
N GLN A 14 -8.35 -7.79 7.99
CA GLN A 14 -7.94 -8.21 9.33
C GLN A 14 -7.28 -7.07 10.10
N PRO A 15 -7.61 -6.86 11.38
CA PRO A 15 -7.00 -5.81 12.19
C PRO A 15 -5.63 -6.23 12.73
N PHE A 16 -4.60 -6.23 11.90
CA PHE A 16 -3.23 -6.60 12.27
C PHE A 16 -2.63 -5.75 13.40
N LYS A 17 -3.16 -4.55 13.65
CA LYS A 17 -2.75 -3.68 14.76
C LYS A 17 -2.84 -4.35 16.14
N ARG A 18 -3.69 -5.34 16.30
CA ARG A 18 -3.82 -6.10 17.56
C ARG A 18 -2.70 -7.12 17.77
N PHE A 19 -1.82 -7.28 16.79
CA PHE A 19 -0.74 -8.26 16.82
C PHE A 19 0.60 -7.58 16.52
N PRO A 20 1.20 -6.86 17.51
CA PRO A 20 2.50 -6.22 17.33
C PRO A 20 3.56 -7.23 16.86
N GLY A 21 4.32 -6.84 15.84
CA GLY A 21 5.36 -7.69 15.25
C GLY A 21 4.88 -8.70 14.20
N SER A 22 3.57 -8.76 13.91
CA SER A 22 3.04 -9.59 12.82
C SER A 22 3.27 -8.94 11.46
N ASP A 23 3.56 -9.76 10.45
CA ASP A 23 3.56 -9.31 9.05
C ASP A 23 2.11 -9.25 8.54
N THR A 24 1.82 -8.24 7.71
CA THR A 24 0.52 -8.09 7.06
C THR A 24 0.29 -9.08 5.91
N LEU A 25 1.35 -9.74 5.45
CA LEU A 25 1.24 -10.84 4.50
C LEU A 25 0.72 -12.09 5.21
N LEU A 26 -0.40 -12.60 4.72
CA LEU A 26 -0.99 -13.83 5.23
C LEU A 26 -0.15 -15.02 4.80
N GLY A 27 0.31 -15.79 5.79
CA GLY A 27 0.83 -17.13 5.58
C GLY A 27 -0.27 -18.18 5.49
N PRO A 28 0.08 -19.47 5.35
CA PRO A 28 -0.89 -20.58 5.32
C PRO A 28 -1.65 -20.74 6.66
N GLU A 29 -1.13 -20.16 7.75
CA GLU A 29 -1.78 -20.14 9.06
C GLU A 29 -2.35 -18.75 9.36
N MET A 30 -3.67 -18.66 9.41
CA MET A 30 -4.37 -17.46 9.81
C MET A 30 -4.48 -17.39 11.34
N ARG A 31 -3.88 -16.35 11.95
CA ARG A 31 -3.82 -16.18 13.41
C ARG A 31 -4.58 -14.94 13.91
N SER A 32 -5.49 -14.39 13.14
CA SER A 32 -6.24 -13.23 13.58
C SER A 32 -7.58 -13.63 14.22
N THR A 33 -7.99 -12.89 15.26
CA THR A 33 -9.24 -13.08 15.99
C THR A 33 -10.28 -12.01 15.68
N GLY A 34 -10.00 -11.09 14.76
CA GLY A 34 -10.93 -10.02 14.39
C GLY A 34 -10.85 -9.74 12.92
N GLU A 35 -11.99 -9.39 12.34
CA GLU A 35 -12.13 -9.03 10.95
C GLU A 35 -13.22 -7.96 10.77
N VAL A 36 -13.08 -7.14 9.74
CA VAL A 36 -14.08 -6.15 9.33
C VAL A 36 -14.49 -6.41 7.89
N MET A 37 -15.62 -5.86 7.48
CA MET A 37 -16.16 -6.09 6.15
C MET A 37 -16.67 -4.78 5.54
N GLY A 38 -16.30 -4.51 4.30
CA GLY A 38 -16.89 -3.46 3.46
C GLY A 38 -17.84 -4.06 2.43
N LEU A 39 -18.98 -3.42 2.22
CA LEU A 39 -19.98 -3.81 1.23
C LEU A 39 -20.31 -2.63 0.32
N ALA A 40 -20.16 -2.81 -1.00
CA ALA A 40 -20.55 -1.84 -2.01
C ALA A 40 -20.84 -2.54 -3.35
N LYS A 41 -21.29 -1.77 -4.34
CA LYS A 41 -21.47 -2.27 -5.72
C LYS A 41 -20.15 -2.32 -6.49
N ASP A 42 -19.19 -1.52 -6.07
CA ASP A 42 -17.87 -1.38 -6.65
C ASP A 42 -16.81 -1.87 -5.68
N PHE A 43 -15.76 -2.53 -6.21
CA PHE A 43 -14.69 -3.09 -5.40
C PHE A 43 -13.93 -2.00 -4.62
N GLY A 44 -13.57 -0.89 -5.26
CA GLY A 44 -12.81 0.20 -4.63
C GLY A 44 -13.56 0.79 -3.44
N ILE A 45 -14.88 1.00 -3.59
CA ILE A 45 -15.73 1.49 -2.49
C ILE A 45 -15.86 0.45 -1.39
N ALA A 46 -16.01 -0.84 -1.71
CA ALA A 46 -16.06 -1.91 -0.72
C ALA A 46 -14.76 -2.00 0.06
N TYR A 47 -13.63 -1.88 -0.64
CA TYR A 47 -12.31 -1.87 -0.05
C TYR A 47 -12.12 -0.67 0.88
N ALA A 48 -12.40 0.55 0.42
CA ALA A 48 -12.30 1.77 1.23
C ALA A 48 -13.13 1.69 2.51
N LYS A 49 -14.37 1.15 2.42
CA LYS A 49 -15.21 0.92 3.60
C LYS A 49 -14.59 -0.06 4.59
N SER A 50 -13.94 -1.12 4.12
CA SER A 50 -13.27 -2.08 5.00
C SER A 50 -12.03 -1.47 5.67
N GLU A 51 -11.30 -0.60 4.97
CA GLU A 51 -10.19 0.17 5.54
C GLU A 51 -10.66 1.09 6.67
N LEU A 52 -11.72 1.86 6.41
CA LEU A 52 -12.32 2.73 7.42
C LEU A 52 -12.82 1.94 8.64
N ALA A 53 -13.48 0.82 8.41
CA ALA A 53 -13.96 -0.05 9.49
C ALA A 53 -12.81 -0.69 10.29
N ALA A 54 -11.66 -0.93 9.66
CA ALA A 54 -10.43 -1.39 10.33
C ALA A 54 -9.73 -0.26 11.13
N GLY A 55 -10.24 0.97 11.05
CA GLY A 55 -9.66 2.15 11.69
C GLY A 55 -8.49 2.74 10.92
N ASN A 56 -8.33 2.38 9.64
CA ASN A 56 -7.37 2.99 8.75
C ASN A 56 -8.09 4.10 7.99
N GLY A 57 -7.76 5.36 8.28
CA GLY A 57 -8.19 6.46 7.41
C GLY A 57 -7.51 6.33 6.04
N VAL A 58 -8.28 6.47 4.95
CA VAL A 58 -7.66 6.67 3.64
C VAL A 58 -7.29 8.15 3.54
N PRO A 59 -6.01 8.51 3.43
CA PRO A 59 -5.60 9.90 3.34
C PRO A 59 -6.11 10.51 2.03
N SER A 60 -6.48 11.79 2.08
CA SER A 60 -6.90 12.56 0.90
C SER A 60 -5.79 13.41 0.30
N GLU A 61 -4.67 13.58 1.01
CA GLU A 61 -3.51 14.38 0.62
C GLU A 61 -2.26 13.89 1.36
N GLY A 62 -1.10 14.37 0.95
CA GLY A 62 0.17 14.09 1.62
C GLY A 62 1.20 13.51 0.68
N VAL A 63 2.04 12.61 1.18
CA VAL A 63 3.09 11.94 0.42
C VAL A 63 2.74 10.46 0.24
N ALA A 64 2.74 10.00 -1.01
CA ALA A 64 2.56 8.60 -1.38
C ALA A 64 3.90 7.97 -1.79
N PHE A 65 4.28 6.89 -1.13
CA PHE A 65 5.45 6.09 -1.48
C PHE A 65 5.07 4.97 -2.45
N LEU A 66 5.82 4.89 -3.56
CA LEU A 66 5.61 3.92 -4.63
C LEU A 66 6.84 3.02 -4.80
N SER A 67 6.65 1.72 -4.66
CA SER A 67 7.67 0.70 -4.91
C SER A 67 7.04 -0.49 -5.59
N THR A 68 7.26 -0.63 -6.90
CA THR A 68 6.64 -1.71 -7.68
C THR A 68 7.69 -2.55 -8.38
N ASN A 69 7.35 -3.82 -8.55
CA ASN A 69 8.11 -4.73 -9.40
C ASN A 69 7.95 -4.38 -10.89
N ASP A 70 8.82 -4.93 -11.73
CA ASP A 70 8.82 -4.59 -13.17
C ASP A 70 7.55 -5.03 -13.92
N LEU A 71 6.86 -6.07 -13.47
CA LEU A 71 5.62 -6.54 -14.11
C LEU A 71 4.45 -5.58 -13.86
N ASP A 72 4.44 -4.94 -12.70
CA ASP A 72 3.37 -4.06 -12.27
C ASP A 72 3.56 -2.59 -12.70
N LYS A 73 4.77 -2.22 -13.15
CA LYS A 73 5.10 -0.83 -13.56
C LYS A 73 4.11 -0.25 -14.57
N LYS A 74 3.67 -1.05 -15.55
CA LYS A 74 2.72 -0.57 -16.57
C LYS A 74 1.39 -0.10 -16.00
N ASN A 75 0.96 -0.69 -14.90
CA ASN A 75 -0.29 -0.35 -14.24
C ASN A 75 -0.12 0.77 -13.19
N LEU A 76 1.13 1.09 -12.83
CA LEU A 76 1.45 2.12 -11.86
C LEU A 76 1.24 3.54 -12.42
N GLU A 77 1.37 3.73 -13.73
CA GLU A 77 1.20 5.04 -14.37
C GLU A 77 -0.16 5.67 -14.03
N GLU A 78 -1.23 4.90 -14.21
CA GLU A 78 -2.60 5.34 -13.91
C GLU A 78 -2.73 5.77 -12.44
N ILE A 79 -2.28 4.92 -11.51
CA ILE A 79 -2.32 5.19 -10.07
C ILE A 79 -1.52 6.45 -9.73
N ALA A 80 -0.31 6.60 -10.29
CA ALA A 80 0.54 7.76 -10.03
C ALA A 80 -0.11 9.07 -10.52
N ARG A 81 -0.76 9.07 -11.69
CA ARG A 81 -1.47 10.23 -12.22
C ARG A 81 -2.71 10.59 -11.39
N GLU A 82 -3.45 9.59 -10.93
CA GLU A 82 -4.60 9.80 -10.05
C GLU A 82 -4.18 10.36 -8.69
N LEU A 83 -3.12 9.84 -8.09
CA LEU A 83 -2.58 10.35 -6.83
C LEU A 83 -2.12 11.82 -6.95
N LEU A 84 -1.46 12.18 -8.06
CA LEU A 84 -1.10 13.59 -8.33
C LEU A 84 -2.35 14.47 -8.49
N THR A 85 -3.39 13.98 -9.15
CA THR A 85 -4.66 14.71 -9.32
C THR A 85 -5.36 14.94 -7.98
N LEU A 86 -5.22 14.00 -7.05
CA LEU A 86 -5.72 14.11 -5.68
C LEU A 86 -4.84 15.03 -4.79
N GLY A 87 -3.70 15.51 -5.30
CA GLY A 87 -2.82 16.42 -4.56
C GLY A 87 -1.70 15.74 -3.76
N PHE A 88 -1.48 14.43 -3.96
CA PHE A 88 -0.34 13.74 -3.34
C PHE A 88 0.98 14.15 -3.99
N LYS A 89 2.02 14.26 -3.17
CA LYS A 89 3.41 14.25 -3.65
C LYS A 89 3.88 12.80 -3.75
N LEU A 90 4.58 12.47 -4.82
CA LEU A 90 5.06 11.11 -5.05
C LEU A 90 6.52 10.99 -4.67
N ILE A 91 6.85 9.95 -3.93
CA ILE A 91 8.22 9.48 -3.70
C ILE A 91 8.31 8.01 -4.09
N ALA A 92 9.43 7.57 -4.64
CA ALA A 92 9.56 6.20 -5.12
C ALA A 92 11.00 5.68 -4.99
N THR A 93 11.15 4.35 -5.02
CA THR A 93 12.47 3.72 -5.12
C THR A 93 13.08 3.98 -6.49
N LYS A 94 14.41 3.98 -6.58
CA LYS A 94 15.20 4.30 -7.78
C LYS A 94 14.63 3.72 -9.09
N GLY A 95 14.34 2.42 -9.13
CA GLY A 95 13.82 1.77 -10.33
C GLY A 95 12.40 2.19 -10.71
N THR A 96 11.56 2.53 -9.72
CA THR A 96 10.21 3.06 -9.94
C THR A 96 10.26 4.52 -10.35
N THR A 97 11.16 5.31 -9.73
CA THR A 97 11.39 6.72 -10.08
C THR A 97 11.81 6.86 -11.53
N ALA A 98 12.82 6.11 -11.97
CA ALA A 98 13.28 6.15 -13.36
C ALA A 98 12.13 5.90 -14.35
N TYR A 99 11.31 4.88 -14.09
CA TYR A 99 10.16 4.55 -14.94
C TYR A 99 9.12 5.68 -14.98
N LEU A 100 8.77 6.27 -13.84
CA LEU A 100 7.76 7.34 -13.79
C LEU A 100 8.26 8.65 -14.41
N VAL A 101 9.55 8.99 -14.23
CA VAL A 101 10.17 10.15 -14.87
C VAL A 101 10.19 10.02 -16.39
N ASP A 102 10.48 8.83 -16.93
CA ASP A 102 10.41 8.56 -18.37
C ASP A 102 9.00 8.79 -18.96
N LEU A 103 7.96 8.63 -18.13
CA LEU A 103 6.57 8.94 -18.49
C LEU A 103 6.17 10.41 -18.24
N GLY A 104 7.11 11.26 -17.84
CA GLY A 104 6.87 12.67 -17.53
C GLY A 104 6.11 12.90 -16.21
N ILE A 105 6.13 11.92 -15.28
CA ILE A 105 5.49 12.02 -13.97
C ILE A 105 6.49 12.55 -12.96
N GLN A 106 6.12 13.61 -12.25
CA GLN A 106 6.97 14.19 -11.21
C GLN A 106 6.98 13.30 -9.96
N VAL A 107 8.17 12.83 -9.58
CA VAL A 107 8.39 11.95 -8.43
C VAL A 107 9.79 12.17 -7.87
N GLU A 108 9.95 12.10 -6.55
CA GLU A 108 11.23 12.20 -5.88
C GLU A 108 11.78 10.81 -5.54
N GLU A 109 13.10 10.62 -5.72
CA GLU A 109 13.74 9.35 -5.37
C GLU A 109 13.97 9.26 -3.87
N VAL A 110 13.71 8.07 -3.30
CA VAL A 110 14.02 7.74 -1.91
C VAL A 110 14.78 6.42 -1.83
N LEU A 111 15.74 6.37 -0.90
CA LEU A 111 16.54 5.18 -0.65
C LEU A 111 15.73 4.08 0.03
N LYS A 112 16.02 2.82 -0.31
CA LYS A 112 15.56 1.67 0.47
C LYS A 112 16.31 1.59 1.78
N VAL A 113 15.76 0.83 2.75
CA VAL A 113 16.32 0.70 4.10
C VAL A 113 17.79 0.26 4.11
N HIS A 114 18.21 -0.60 3.18
CA HIS A 114 19.58 -1.11 3.09
C HIS A 114 20.52 -0.28 2.19
N GLU A 115 20.00 0.77 1.53
CA GLU A 115 20.79 1.61 0.61
C GLU A 115 21.44 2.81 1.29
N GLY A 116 21.06 3.14 2.52
CA GLY A 116 21.63 4.27 3.27
C GLY A 116 20.57 5.08 4.03
N ARG A 117 20.96 6.31 4.41
CA ARG A 117 20.08 7.27 5.11
C ARG A 117 20.21 8.66 4.51
N PRO A 118 19.13 9.49 4.53
CA PRO A 118 17.77 9.14 4.96
C PRO A 118 17.11 8.16 3.99
N ASN A 119 16.34 7.22 4.51
CA ASN A 119 15.64 6.22 3.73
C ASN A 119 14.13 6.23 4.02
N ILE A 120 13.39 5.35 3.35
CA ILE A 120 11.94 5.29 3.50
C ILE A 120 11.46 5.03 4.94
N GLU A 121 12.20 4.24 5.74
CA GLU A 121 11.85 4.02 7.14
C GLU A 121 11.97 5.31 7.96
N ASP A 122 13.01 6.11 7.73
CA ASP A 122 13.19 7.41 8.39
C ASP A 122 12.05 8.36 8.06
N LEU A 123 11.57 8.38 6.80
CA LEU A 123 10.44 9.19 6.37
C LEU A 123 9.10 8.73 6.99
N ILE A 124 8.88 7.42 7.08
CA ILE A 124 7.71 6.84 7.75
C ILE A 124 7.71 7.24 9.24
N ARG A 125 8.82 7.05 9.94
CA ARG A 125 8.96 7.39 11.36
C ARG A 125 8.78 8.88 11.64
N SER A 126 9.14 9.73 10.69
CA SER A 126 8.93 11.18 10.77
C SER A 126 7.51 11.63 10.40
N GLY A 127 6.61 10.70 10.08
CA GLY A 127 5.22 11.02 9.71
C GLY A 127 5.08 11.72 8.35
N LEU A 128 6.12 11.68 7.51
CA LEU A 128 6.14 12.33 6.20
C LEU A 128 5.43 11.52 5.12
N VAL A 129 5.12 10.25 5.36
CA VAL A 129 4.46 9.35 4.40
C VAL A 129 3.05 9.02 4.89
N GLN A 130 2.04 9.25 4.04
CA GLN A 130 0.64 9.00 4.36
C GLN A 130 0.06 7.79 3.64
N LEU A 131 0.68 7.34 2.53
CA LEU A 131 0.20 6.23 1.72
C LEU A 131 1.37 5.41 1.19
N ILE A 132 1.22 4.09 1.15
CA ILE A 132 2.24 3.19 0.60
C ILE A 132 1.61 2.27 -0.44
N VAL A 133 2.19 2.24 -1.63
CA VAL A 133 1.92 1.22 -2.66
C VAL A 133 3.22 0.44 -2.88
N ASN A 134 3.24 -0.81 -2.40
CA ASN A 134 4.41 -1.67 -2.50
C ASN A 134 4.03 -3.07 -2.99
N THR A 135 4.42 -3.43 -4.22
CA THR A 135 4.11 -4.73 -4.83
C THR A 135 5.37 -5.59 -4.95
N PRO A 136 5.78 -6.28 -3.87
CA PRO A 136 6.98 -7.11 -3.91
C PRO A 136 6.75 -8.38 -4.74
N ILE A 137 7.77 -8.83 -5.48
CA ILE A 137 7.79 -10.13 -6.16
C ILE A 137 9.01 -10.93 -5.70
N GLY A 138 8.77 -12.21 -5.37
CA GLY A 138 9.79 -13.16 -4.96
C GLY A 138 10.06 -13.15 -3.45
N SER A 139 10.59 -14.25 -2.95
CA SER A 139 10.81 -14.46 -1.51
C SER A 139 11.80 -13.44 -0.90
N GLN A 140 12.82 -13.05 -1.66
CA GLN A 140 13.81 -12.07 -1.20
C GLN A 140 13.20 -10.68 -1.05
N ALA A 141 12.47 -10.19 -2.05
CA ALA A 141 11.79 -8.90 -1.98
C ALA A 141 10.75 -8.87 -0.86
N LEU A 142 10.01 -9.95 -0.66
CA LEU A 142 9.06 -10.09 0.44
C LEU A 142 9.75 -9.98 1.80
N HIS A 143 10.94 -10.54 1.95
CA HIS A 143 11.72 -10.48 3.18
C HIS A 143 12.30 -9.08 3.40
N ASP A 144 12.90 -8.49 2.37
CA ASP A 144 13.50 -7.15 2.42
C ASP A 144 12.47 -6.07 2.73
N ASP A 145 11.23 -6.22 2.25
CA ASP A 145 10.14 -5.27 2.47
C ASP A 145 9.36 -5.51 3.77
N ALA A 146 9.70 -6.54 4.55
CA ALA A 146 9.04 -6.82 5.83
C ALA A 146 9.17 -5.64 6.82
N TYR A 147 10.30 -4.95 6.81
CA TYR A 147 10.51 -3.74 7.63
C TYR A 147 9.54 -2.62 7.25
N LEU A 148 9.37 -2.39 5.94
CA LEU A 148 8.44 -1.38 5.43
C LEU A 148 7.01 -1.66 5.89
N ARG A 149 6.55 -2.92 5.77
CA ARG A 149 5.21 -3.31 6.18
C ARG A 149 5.00 -3.19 7.70
N ARG A 150 6.01 -3.55 8.51
CA ARG A 150 5.95 -3.38 9.97
C ARG A 150 5.89 -1.91 10.36
N ALA A 151 6.74 -1.07 9.78
CA ALA A 151 6.71 0.36 10.02
C ALA A 151 5.36 0.96 9.62
N ALA A 152 4.84 0.62 8.45
CA ALA A 152 3.54 1.08 8.01
C ALA A 152 2.41 0.69 8.98
N LEU A 153 2.44 -0.53 9.52
CA LEU A 153 1.47 -0.99 10.51
C LEU A 153 1.61 -0.25 11.84
N GLU A 154 2.84 -0.05 12.33
CA GLU A 154 3.14 0.66 13.57
C GLU A 154 2.67 2.11 13.53
N TYR A 155 2.93 2.80 12.41
CA TYR A 155 2.56 4.20 12.20
C TYR A 155 1.17 4.39 11.56
N ASN A 156 0.43 3.29 11.38
CA ASN A 156 -0.93 3.31 10.87
C ASN A 156 -1.08 3.90 9.46
N ILE A 157 -0.13 3.60 8.58
CA ILE A 157 -0.13 4.07 7.20
C ILE A 157 -0.82 3.02 6.32
N PRO A 158 -1.86 3.39 5.56
CA PRO A 158 -2.50 2.52 4.58
C PRO A 158 -1.47 1.98 3.58
N THR A 159 -1.46 0.67 3.41
CA THR A 159 -0.48 -0.01 2.54
C THR A 159 -1.19 -0.95 1.58
N PHE A 160 -0.95 -0.75 0.31
CA PHE A 160 -1.47 -1.58 -0.78
C PHE A 160 -0.34 -2.46 -1.33
N THR A 161 -0.55 -3.76 -1.29
CA THR A 161 0.44 -4.75 -1.75
C THR A 161 0.14 -5.31 -3.14
N THR A 162 -0.94 -4.85 -3.75
CA THR A 162 -1.36 -5.23 -5.10
C THR A 162 -1.87 -4.02 -5.87
N ILE A 163 -1.69 -4.02 -7.18
CA ILE A 163 -2.21 -2.97 -8.07
C ILE A 163 -3.74 -2.85 -8.00
N PRO A 164 -4.53 -3.94 -8.04
CA PRO A 164 -5.99 -3.83 -7.91
C PRO A 164 -6.46 -3.25 -6.58
N GLY A 165 -5.67 -3.41 -5.51
CA GLY A 165 -5.97 -2.81 -4.21
C GLY A 165 -5.62 -1.32 -4.14
N ALA A 166 -4.71 -0.85 -4.99
CA ALA A 166 -4.27 0.54 -5.03
C ALA A 166 -5.11 1.43 -5.98
N LYS A 167 -5.83 0.82 -6.93
CA LYS A 167 -6.84 1.46 -7.78
C LYS A 167 -8.14 1.63 -7.03
#